data_022aafffea73caa73bd126e63bb62514
#
_entry.id   022aafffea73caa73bd126e63bb62514
#
_cell.length_a   1.000
_cell.length_b   1.000
_cell.length_c   1.000
_cell.angle_alpha   90.00
_cell.angle_beta   90.00
_cell.angle_gamma   90.00
#
_symmetry.space_group_name_H-M   'P 1'
#
loop_
_entity.id
_entity.type
_entity.pdbx_description
1 polymer ?
#
loop_
_entity_poly.entity_id
_entity_poly.type
_entity_poly.pdbx_seq_one_letter_code
_entity_poly.pdbx_strand_id
1 'polypeptide(L)'
;MKTPVGLFYDPIQSRSNRLIKYIASIYMSVNSENIYTVMQREFYEREGSTGRMNQKNHRGHNANPDYWNILVNDTANPSYKEKVGLDFGCGCGRNVQNMIRRFKRFDGVDISSKLVSQAKANVLKDGHDESKFAVYTCSGVSLDVLKSDEYDFVMSTIVLQHICVHSIRVGFLKEFLRVLKPGGLLSFQMGFGHVSRNSVDYYSDNYDADTTNGGCDTRIDSPSQIIDDLTKVGFTQCTYDIRPPFDDHHQNWIFVKATKPA
;
A
#
# COMPACT_ATOMS: atom_id res chain seq x y z
N MET A 1 -36.54 12.73 -14.37
CA MET A 1 -35.81 13.79 -13.65
C MET A 1 -35.20 13.16 -12.42
N LYS A 2 -33.89 12.95 -12.41
CA LYS A 2 -33.16 12.45 -11.24
C LYS A 2 -32.49 13.64 -10.58
N THR A 3 -32.86 13.93 -9.34
CA THR A 3 -32.25 14.97 -8.49
C THR A 3 -30.78 14.59 -8.18
N PRO A 4 -29.83 15.52 -8.27
CA PRO A 4 -28.46 15.24 -7.87
C PRO A 4 -28.40 15.17 -6.33
N VAL A 5 -27.82 14.09 -5.81
CA VAL A 5 -27.50 13.94 -4.40
C VAL A 5 -26.32 14.87 -4.12
N GLY A 6 -26.62 16.03 -3.51
CA GLY A 6 -25.63 16.98 -3.05
C GLY A 6 -24.75 16.32 -1.97
N LEU A 7 -23.45 16.37 -2.16
CA LEU A 7 -22.46 16.13 -1.12
C LEU A 7 -22.66 17.17 -0.02
N PHE A 8 -23.26 16.75 1.08
CA PHE A 8 -23.32 17.56 2.29
C PHE A 8 -21.90 17.70 2.85
N TYR A 9 -21.33 18.87 2.69
CA TYR A 9 -20.14 19.31 3.39
C TYR A 9 -20.51 19.46 4.88
N ASP A 10 -20.04 18.54 5.73
CA ASP A 10 -20.30 18.60 7.17
C ASP A 10 -19.27 19.54 7.84
N PRO A 11 -19.72 20.76 8.27
CA PRO A 11 -18.83 21.74 8.90
C PRO A 11 -18.30 21.28 10.27
N ILE A 12 -18.89 20.26 10.90
CA ILE A 12 -18.41 19.69 12.16
C ILE A 12 -17.15 18.86 11.88
N GLN A 13 -17.12 18.15 10.75
CA GLN A 13 -15.95 17.35 10.34
C GLN A 13 -14.74 18.24 10.02
N SER A 14 -14.96 19.45 9.47
CA SER A 14 -13.88 20.43 9.21
C SER A 14 -13.30 21.04 10.48
N ARG A 15 -14.12 21.26 11.53
CA ARG A 15 -13.67 21.78 12.83
C ARG A 15 -12.91 20.70 13.63
N SER A 16 -13.38 19.45 13.58
CA SER A 16 -12.70 18.30 14.18
C SER A 16 -11.32 18.11 13.57
N ASN A 17 -11.21 18.21 12.25
CA ASN A 17 -9.92 18.11 11.55
C ASN A 17 -8.95 19.24 11.91
N ARG A 18 -9.42 20.47 12.14
CA ARG A 18 -8.56 21.58 12.60
C ARG A 18 -8.06 21.38 14.03
N LEU A 19 -8.92 20.89 14.92
CA LEU A 19 -8.53 20.61 16.31
C LEU A 19 -7.52 19.45 16.36
N ILE A 20 -7.73 18.41 15.59
CA ILE A 20 -6.78 17.29 15.45
C ILE A 20 -5.43 17.79 14.92
N LYS A 21 -5.42 18.67 13.91
CA LYS A 21 -4.20 19.31 13.40
C LYS A 21 -3.47 20.13 14.45
N TYR A 22 -4.20 20.91 15.23
CA TYR A 22 -3.62 21.73 16.29
C TYR A 22 -3.04 20.86 17.42
N ILE A 23 -3.77 19.84 17.85
CA ILE A 23 -3.30 18.87 18.86
C ILE A 23 -2.10 18.07 18.31
N ALA A 24 -2.14 17.64 17.06
CA ALA A 24 -1.03 16.95 16.43
C ALA A 24 0.20 17.86 16.29
N SER A 25 0.04 19.15 15.99
CA SER A 25 1.17 20.09 15.94
C SER A 25 1.85 20.28 17.30
N ILE A 26 1.09 20.25 18.38
CA ILE A 26 1.64 20.29 19.75
C ILE A 26 2.32 18.94 20.09
N TYR A 27 1.73 17.82 19.69
CA TYR A 27 2.26 16.47 19.96
C TYR A 27 3.54 16.18 19.17
N MET A 28 3.70 16.78 17.99
CA MET A 28 4.88 16.61 17.14
C MET A 28 6.15 17.26 17.68
N SER A 29 6.03 18.26 18.54
CA SER A 29 7.20 18.82 19.26
C SER A 29 7.80 17.81 20.27
N VAL A 30 7.09 16.70 20.56
CA VAL A 30 7.46 15.74 21.60
C VAL A 30 7.78 14.34 21.03
N ASN A 31 7.20 13.90 19.91
CA ASN A 31 7.22 12.49 19.48
C ASN A 31 7.72 12.22 18.05
N SER A 32 8.30 13.11 17.31
CA SER A 32 8.85 12.90 15.95
C SER A 32 7.90 12.24 14.92
N GLU A 33 6.64 11.97 15.25
CA GLU A 33 5.67 11.39 14.32
C GLU A 33 5.08 12.47 13.40
N ASN A 34 5.15 12.25 12.12
CA ASN A 34 4.69 13.20 11.12
C ASN A 34 3.14 13.31 11.15
N ILE A 35 2.60 14.55 11.17
CA ILE A 35 1.15 14.79 11.12
C ILE A 35 0.47 14.00 9.99
N TYR A 36 1.10 13.92 8.84
CA TYR A 36 0.60 13.18 7.70
C TYR A 36 0.35 11.71 8.05
N THR A 37 1.32 11.04 8.69
CA THR A 37 1.18 9.62 9.05
C THR A 37 0.13 9.39 10.13
N VAL A 38 0.00 10.32 11.10
CA VAL A 38 -1.09 10.28 12.08
C VAL A 38 -2.45 10.35 11.38
N MET A 39 -2.64 11.28 10.45
CA MET A 39 -3.90 11.43 9.72
C MET A 39 -4.18 10.27 8.76
N GLN A 40 -3.15 9.69 8.12
CA GLN A 40 -3.29 8.48 7.32
C GLN A 40 -3.73 7.30 8.18
N ARG A 41 -3.11 7.13 9.35
CA ARG A 41 -3.50 6.08 10.31
C ARG A 41 -4.95 6.24 10.74
N GLU A 42 -5.35 7.44 11.17
CA GLU A 42 -6.72 7.73 11.59
C GLU A 42 -7.74 7.45 10.48
N PHE A 43 -7.40 7.80 9.23
CA PHE A 43 -8.26 7.49 8.08
C PHE A 43 -8.46 5.98 7.93
N TYR A 44 -7.40 5.18 7.89
CA TYR A 44 -7.51 3.73 7.68
C TYR A 44 -8.03 3.00 8.92
N GLU A 45 -7.80 3.48 10.14
CA GLU A 45 -8.46 2.97 11.35
C GLU A 45 -9.97 3.18 11.30
N ARG A 46 -10.44 4.32 10.79
CA ARG A 46 -11.87 4.57 10.58
C ARG A 46 -12.45 3.67 9.48
N GLU A 47 -11.77 3.53 8.36
CA GLU A 47 -12.18 2.61 7.29
C GLU A 47 -12.26 1.15 7.78
N GLY A 48 -11.29 0.71 8.60
CA GLY A 48 -11.33 -0.59 9.26
C GLY A 48 -12.54 -0.74 10.19
N SER A 49 -12.95 0.33 10.88
CA SER A 49 -14.11 0.31 11.78
C SER A 49 -15.44 0.17 11.06
N THR A 50 -15.55 0.67 9.83
CA THR A 50 -16.82 0.59 9.06
C THR A 50 -17.09 -0.79 8.46
N GLY A 51 -16.08 -1.66 8.43
CA GLY A 51 -16.16 -2.96 7.75
C GLY A 51 -16.29 -2.87 6.23
N ARG A 52 -16.33 -1.64 5.67
CA ARG A 52 -16.53 -1.41 4.23
C ARG A 52 -15.43 -2.04 3.40
N MET A 53 -14.17 -1.92 3.84
CA MET A 53 -13.04 -2.54 3.15
C MET A 53 -13.12 -4.06 3.19
N ASN A 54 -13.59 -4.63 4.30
CA ASN A 54 -13.79 -6.06 4.43
C ASN A 54 -14.85 -6.60 3.46
N GLN A 55 -15.95 -5.87 3.27
CA GLN A 55 -17.01 -6.24 2.34
C GLN A 55 -16.59 -6.08 0.87
N LYS A 56 -15.94 -4.96 0.52
CA LYS A 56 -15.51 -4.69 -0.86
C LYS A 56 -14.36 -5.58 -1.33
N ASN A 57 -13.48 -5.98 -0.42
CA ASN A 57 -12.23 -6.65 -0.77
C ASN A 57 -12.31 -8.17 -0.67
N HIS A 58 -13.44 -8.72 -0.25
CA HIS A 58 -13.58 -10.16 -0.16
C HIS A 58 -13.69 -10.75 -1.56
N ARG A 59 -12.58 -11.29 -2.06
CA ARG A 59 -12.43 -12.13 -3.27
C ARG A 59 -12.79 -11.53 -4.64
N GLY A 60 -13.45 -10.36 -4.72
CA GLY A 60 -14.08 -9.94 -5.96
C GLY A 60 -13.17 -9.26 -6.98
N HIS A 61 -12.32 -8.34 -6.55
CA HIS A 61 -11.58 -7.48 -7.48
C HIS A 61 -10.30 -8.08 -8.07
N ASN A 62 -9.77 -9.14 -7.48
CA ASN A 62 -8.51 -9.76 -7.91
C ASN A 62 -8.66 -11.22 -8.31
N ALA A 63 -9.86 -11.62 -8.71
CA ALA A 63 -10.08 -12.91 -9.35
C ALA A 63 -9.53 -12.96 -10.78
N ASN A 64 -8.97 -11.86 -11.30
CA ASN A 64 -8.34 -11.86 -12.62
C ASN A 64 -6.96 -12.54 -12.53
N PRO A 65 -6.76 -13.72 -13.12
CA PRO A 65 -5.49 -14.43 -13.12
C PRO A 65 -4.35 -13.60 -13.70
N ASP A 66 -4.63 -12.74 -14.69
CA ASP A 66 -3.62 -11.89 -15.33
C ASP A 66 -3.02 -10.87 -14.37
N TYR A 67 -3.82 -10.31 -13.47
CA TYR A 67 -3.35 -9.39 -12.45
C TYR A 67 -2.28 -10.02 -11.54
N TRP A 68 -2.56 -11.22 -11.03
CA TRP A 68 -1.62 -11.97 -10.19
C TRP A 68 -0.38 -12.42 -10.97
N ASN A 69 -0.57 -12.83 -12.21
CA ASN A 69 0.53 -13.21 -13.08
C ASN A 69 1.47 -12.02 -13.36
N ILE A 70 0.92 -10.80 -13.53
CA ILE A 70 1.73 -9.61 -13.69
C ILE A 70 2.56 -9.35 -12.43
N LEU A 71 1.94 -9.42 -11.25
CA LEU A 71 2.60 -9.12 -9.98
C LEU A 71 3.65 -10.19 -9.62
N VAL A 72 3.29 -11.47 -9.67
CA VAL A 72 4.17 -12.55 -9.19
C VAL A 72 4.97 -13.22 -10.28
N ASN A 73 4.74 -12.90 -11.55
CA ASN A 73 5.44 -13.54 -12.68
C ASN A 73 5.28 -15.08 -12.68
N ASP A 74 4.07 -15.55 -12.42
CA ASP A 74 3.77 -16.91 -11.96
C ASP A 74 3.65 -17.95 -13.10
N THR A 75 3.65 -17.53 -14.34
CA THR A 75 3.42 -18.45 -15.47
C THR A 75 4.53 -19.49 -15.69
N ALA A 76 5.67 -19.37 -15.01
CA ALA A 76 6.84 -20.20 -15.25
C ALA A 76 7.59 -20.68 -14.01
N ASN A 77 7.20 -20.33 -12.77
CA ASN A 77 8.07 -20.58 -11.62
C ASN A 77 7.38 -21.27 -10.44
N PRO A 78 7.47 -22.63 -10.33
CA PRO A 78 6.99 -23.37 -9.16
C PRO A 78 7.78 -23.06 -7.88
N SER A 79 8.84 -22.24 -7.95
CA SER A 79 9.79 -21.99 -6.86
C SER A 79 9.26 -21.13 -5.70
N TYR A 80 8.10 -20.50 -5.82
CA TYR A 80 7.54 -19.69 -4.74
C TYR A 80 7.10 -20.51 -3.51
N LYS A 81 6.87 -21.81 -3.65
CA LYS A 81 6.48 -22.68 -2.54
C LYS A 81 7.51 -22.77 -1.41
N GLU A 82 8.77 -22.46 -1.70
CA GLU A 82 9.85 -22.43 -0.71
C GLU A 82 10.18 -21.02 -0.24
N LYS A 83 9.51 -20.00 -0.78
CA LYS A 83 9.81 -18.58 -0.53
C LYS A 83 8.89 -17.96 0.51
N VAL A 84 9.38 -16.88 1.12
CA VAL A 84 8.64 -16.03 2.04
C VAL A 84 8.31 -14.72 1.34
N GLY A 85 7.03 -14.33 1.36
CA GLY A 85 6.56 -13.09 0.77
C GLY A 85 5.91 -12.14 1.78
N LEU A 86 5.79 -10.87 1.39
CA LEU A 86 5.18 -9.80 2.16
C LEU A 86 4.22 -8.99 1.29
N ASP A 87 3.03 -8.68 1.81
CA ASP A 87 2.10 -7.69 1.27
C ASP A 87 2.17 -6.39 2.07
N PHE A 88 2.67 -5.33 1.46
CA PHE A 88 2.68 -3.99 2.06
C PHE A 88 1.37 -3.27 1.78
N GLY A 89 0.70 -2.80 2.84
CA GLY A 89 -0.64 -2.26 2.80
C GLY A 89 -1.67 -3.37 2.65
N CYS A 90 -1.55 -4.42 3.45
CA CYS A 90 -2.34 -5.65 3.31
C CYS A 90 -3.84 -5.45 3.57
N GLY A 91 -4.25 -4.33 4.16
CA GLY A 91 -5.63 -4.05 4.51
C GLY A 91 -6.23 -5.20 5.33
N CYS A 92 -7.40 -5.67 4.91
CA CYS A 92 -8.08 -6.81 5.54
C CYS A 92 -7.57 -8.20 5.08
N GLY A 93 -6.38 -8.29 4.47
CA GLY A 93 -5.67 -9.54 4.19
C GLY A 93 -6.01 -10.24 2.88
N ARG A 94 -6.65 -9.56 1.92
CA ARG A 94 -7.02 -10.14 0.62
C ARG A 94 -5.85 -10.76 -0.13
N ASN A 95 -4.75 -10.03 -0.25
CA ASN A 95 -3.56 -10.52 -0.94
C ASN A 95 -2.88 -11.63 -0.16
N VAL A 96 -2.84 -11.53 1.17
CA VAL A 96 -2.31 -12.60 2.02
C VAL A 96 -3.08 -13.90 1.78
N GLN A 97 -4.44 -13.87 1.79
CA GLN A 97 -5.28 -15.03 1.51
C GLN A 97 -5.01 -15.67 0.14
N ASN A 98 -4.78 -14.84 -0.89
CA ASN A 98 -4.53 -15.33 -2.25
C ASN A 98 -3.12 -15.91 -2.42
N MET A 99 -2.12 -15.29 -1.78
CA MET A 99 -0.71 -15.64 -1.96
C MET A 99 -0.23 -16.77 -1.04
N ILE A 100 -0.84 -16.93 0.13
CA ILE A 100 -0.44 -17.95 1.11
C ILE A 100 -0.43 -19.37 0.54
N ARG A 101 -1.23 -19.64 -0.49
CA ARG A 101 -1.28 -20.94 -1.20
C ARG A 101 -0.10 -21.15 -2.15
N ARG A 102 0.58 -20.07 -2.53
CA ARG A 102 1.67 -20.05 -3.52
C ARG A 102 3.05 -20.02 -2.87
N PHE A 103 3.11 -19.53 -1.63
CA PHE A 103 4.34 -19.29 -0.88
C PHE A 103 4.47 -20.29 0.28
N LYS A 104 5.67 -20.46 0.80
CA LYS A 104 5.93 -21.17 2.06
C LYS A 104 5.26 -20.42 3.23
N ARG A 105 5.44 -19.11 3.29
CA ARG A 105 4.82 -18.17 4.22
C ARG A 105 4.53 -16.87 3.49
N PHE A 106 3.41 -16.25 3.78
CA PHE A 106 3.08 -14.94 3.20
C PHE A 106 2.51 -14.01 4.26
N ASP A 107 3.28 -12.99 4.60
CA ASP A 107 2.97 -12.05 5.66
C ASP A 107 2.25 -10.81 5.10
N GLY A 108 1.66 -10.03 6.02
CA GLY A 108 1.06 -8.74 5.70
C GLY A 108 1.48 -7.65 6.67
N VAL A 109 1.58 -6.42 6.20
CA VAL A 109 1.80 -5.24 7.04
C VAL A 109 0.90 -4.09 6.61
N ASP A 110 0.31 -3.39 7.58
CA ASP A 110 -0.56 -2.24 7.33
C ASP A 110 -0.37 -1.18 8.43
N ILE A 111 -0.75 0.06 8.15
CA ILE A 111 -0.73 1.17 9.12
C ILE A 111 -1.87 1.06 10.16
N SER A 112 -2.99 0.40 9.79
CA SER A 112 -4.18 0.28 10.62
C SER A 112 -4.18 -1.02 11.42
N SER A 113 -4.15 -0.90 12.74
CA SER A 113 -4.26 -2.06 13.65
C SER A 113 -5.59 -2.81 13.52
N LYS A 114 -6.66 -2.10 13.18
CA LYS A 114 -7.98 -2.69 12.95
C LYS A 114 -8.02 -3.53 11.69
N LEU A 115 -7.43 -3.03 10.59
CA LEU A 115 -7.31 -3.79 9.35
C LEU A 115 -6.43 -5.02 9.53
N VAL A 116 -5.30 -4.89 10.24
CA VAL A 116 -4.43 -6.01 10.60
C VAL A 116 -5.19 -7.09 11.40
N SER A 117 -5.98 -6.68 12.39
CA SER A 117 -6.82 -7.62 13.15
C SER A 117 -7.85 -8.33 12.28
N GLN A 118 -8.47 -7.62 11.34
CA GLN A 118 -9.40 -8.20 10.35
C GLN A 118 -8.66 -9.14 9.39
N ALA A 119 -7.46 -8.76 8.94
CA ALA A 119 -6.63 -9.61 8.08
C ALA A 119 -6.36 -10.97 8.74
N LYS A 120 -5.91 -10.95 10.01
CA LYS A 120 -5.71 -12.19 10.78
C LYS A 120 -6.97 -13.04 10.84
N ALA A 121 -8.09 -12.42 11.20
CA ALA A 121 -9.37 -13.12 11.31
C ALA A 121 -9.83 -13.72 9.97
N ASN A 122 -9.66 -12.99 8.86
CA ASN A 122 -10.05 -13.45 7.53
C ASN A 122 -9.19 -14.61 7.05
N VAL A 123 -7.87 -14.56 7.24
CA VAL A 123 -6.94 -15.62 6.82
C VAL A 123 -7.22 -16.91 7.62
N LEU A 124 -7.45 -16.79 8.94
CA LEU A 124 -7.83 -17.93 9.78
C LEU A 124 -9.19 -18.53 9.41
N LYS A 125 -10.18 -17.67 9.09
CA LYS A 125 -11.52 -18.10 8.64
C LYS A 125 -11.46 -18.90 7.34
N ASP A 126 -10.50 -18.60 6.46
CA ASP A 126 -10.27 -19.37 5.23
C ASP A 126 -9.54 -20.71 5.48
N GLY A 127 -9.27 -21.05 6.75
CA GLY A 127 -8.68 -22.34 7.14
C GLY A 127 -7.15 -22.40 6.98
N HIS A 128 -6.48 -21.24 6.90
CA HIS A 128 -5.01 -21.24 6.83
C HIS A 128 -4.39 -21.33 8.23
N ASP A 129 -3.31 -22.10 8.33
CA ASP A 129 -2.53 -22.29 9.55
C ASP A 129 -1.73 -21.03 9.91
N GLU A 130 -1.67 -20.67 11.20
CA GLU A 130 -0.92 -19.50 11.69
C GLU A 130 0.60 -19.59 11.40
N SER A 131 1.15 -20.79 11.18
CA SER A 131 2.55 -20.95 10.77
C SER A 131 2.83 -20.44 9.35
N LYS A 132 1.78 -20.22 8.56
CA LYS A 132 1.86 -19.82 7.16
C LYS A 132 1.80 -18.32 6.92
N PHE A 133 1.51 -17.52 7.95
CA PHE A 133 1.42 -16.07 7.84
C PHE A 133 1.63 -15.37 9.17
N ALA A 134 2.05 -14.13 9.09
CA ALA A 134 1.96 -13.17 10.18
C ALA A 134 1.44 -11.84 9.64
N VAL A 135 0.79 -11.04 10.48
CA VAL A 135 0.33 -9.71 10.12
C VAL A 135 0.80 -8.69 11.15
N TYR A 136 1.30 -7.56 10.66
CA TYR A 136 1.99 -6.56 11.48
C TYR A 136 1.36 -5.18 11.29
N THR A 137 1.40 -4.37 12.35
CA THR A 137 1.08 -2.93 12.25
C THR A 137 2.38 -2.15 12.19
N CYS A 138 2.52 -1.25 11.20
CA CYS A 138 3.69 -0.40 11.06
C CYS A 138 3.41 1.05 11.49
N SER A 139 4.48 1.83 11.63
CA SER A 139 4.40 3.25 12.04
C SER A 139 3.79 4.15 10.97
N GLY A 140 3.83 3.76 9.70
CA GLY A 140 3.46 4.58 8.54
C GLY A 140 4.64 5.34 7.92
N VAL A 141 5.84 5.22 8.47
CA VAL A 141 7.10 5.77 7.92
C VAL A 141 8.21 4.72 7.81
N SER A 142 8.09 3.60 8.53
CA SER A 142 9.10 2.54 8.56
C SER A 142 8.48 1.15 8.71
N LEU A 143 9.28 0.11 8.48
CA LEU A 143 8.96 -1.29 8.69
C LEU A 143 9.84 -1.93 9.77
N ASP A 144 10.14 -1.20 10.84
CA ASP A 144 11.02 -1.63 11.95
C ASP A 144 10.49 -2.88 12.66
N VAL A 145 9.19 -3.16 12.55
CA VAL A 145 8.59 -4.41 13.03
C VAL A 145 9.06 -5.65 12.25
N LEU A 146 9.70 -5.45 11.08
CA LEU A 146 10.19 -6.50 10.19
C LEU A 146 11.72 -6.55 10.19
N LYS A 147 12.26 -7.77 10.13
CA LYS A 147 13.71 -7.98 10.06
C LYS A 147 14.27 -7.68 8.68
N SER A 148 15.55 -7.31 8.63
CA SER A 148 16.30 -7.23 7.38
C SER A 148 16.50 -8.61 6.77
N ASP A 149 16.57 -8.68 5.43
CA ASP A 149 16.90 -9.89 4.67
C ASP A 149 15.99 -11.10 5.01
N GLU A 150 14.71 -10.84 5.28
CA GLU A 150 13.75 -11.88 5.64
C GLU A 150 12.93 -12.38 4.45
N TYR A 151 12.60 -11.49 3.51
CA TYR A 151 11.64 -11.78 2.45
C TYR A 151 12.32 -12.05 1.10
N ASP A 152 11.83 -13.06 0.39
CA ASP A 152 12.22 -13.33 -0.99
C ASP A 152 11.42 -12.48 -1.98
N PHE A 153 10.25 -12.01 -1.54
CA PHE A 153 9.30 -11.26 -2.35
C PHE A 153 8.55 -10.23 -1.52
N VAL A 154 8.49 -9.00 -1.99
CA VAL A 154 7.64 -7.94 -1.42
C VAL A 154 6.70 -7.46 -2.50
N MET A 155 5.40 -7.37 -2.18
CA MET A 155 4.41 -6.79 -3.07
C MET A 155 3.64 -5.65 -2.41
N SER A 156 3.07 -4.79 -3.25
CA SER A 156 2.13 -3.75 -2.84
C SER A 156 1.15 -3.44 -3.95
N THR A 157 -0.14 -3.31 -3.63
CA THR A 157 -1.18 -3.03 -4.62
C THR A 157 -2.11 -1.93 -4.15
N ILE A 158 -2.21 -0.85 -4.94
CA ILE A 158 -3.11 0.28 -4.66
C ILE A 158 -2.81 0.91 -3.28
N VAL A 159 -1.54 0.98 -2.89
CA VAL A 159 -1.10 1.54 -1.60
C VAL A 159 -0.18 2.72 -1.78
N LEU A 160 0.93 2.54 -2.50
CA LEU A 160 1.95 3.59 -2.64
C LEU A 160 1.40 4.87 -3.30
N GLN A 161 0.39 4.75 -4.16
CA GLN A 161 -0.30 5.91 -4.75
C GLN A 161 -1.00 6.79 -3.72
N HIS A 162 -1.46 6.22 -2.60
CA HIS A 162 -2.13 6.95 -1.52
C HIS A 162 -1.16 7.58 -0.52
N ILE A 163 0.14 7.28 -0.63
CA ILE A 163 1.19 7.93 0.15
C ILE A 163 1.66 9.15 -0.65
N CYS A 164 0.95 10.27 -0.49
CA CYS A 164 1.13 11.47 -1.30
C CYS A 164 2.44 12.23 -1.03
N VAL A 165 3.15 11.94 0.05
CA VAL A 165 4.43 12.54 0.39
C VAL A 165 5.57 11.74 -0.19
N HIS A 166 6.35 12.35 -1.09
CA HIS A 166 7.42 11.68 -1.84
C HIS A 166 8.52 11.11 -0.93
N SER A 167 9.00 11.90 0.05
CA SER A 167 10.04 11.46 0.98
C SER A 167 9.62 10.21 1.79
N ILE A 168 8.34 10.10 2.16
CA ILE A 168 7.79 8.92 2.84
C ILE A 168 7.77 7.71 1.90
N ARG A 169 7.34 7.90 0.62
CA ARG A 169 7.38 6.81 -0.37
C ARG A 169 8.80 6.29 -0.59
N VAL A 170 9.77 7.21 -0.76
CA VAL A 170 11.19 6.84 -0.88
C VAL A 170 11.69 6.15 0.39
N GLY A 171 11.23 6.56 1.57
CA GLY A 171 11.48 5.86 2.83
C GLY A 171 11.04 4.40 2.76
N PHE A 172 9.81 4.13 2.29
CA PHE A 172 9.34 2.76 2.13
C PHE A 172 10.08 1.97 1.05
N LEU A 173 10.51 2.60 -0.05
CA LEU A 173 11.36 1.91 -1.03
C LEU A 173 12.69 1.43 -0.39
N LYS A 174 13.30 2.24 0.49
CA LYS A 174 14.48 1.84 1.28
C LYS A 174 14.17 0.70 2.24
N GLU A 175 13.01 0.75 2.90
CA GLU A 175 12.58 -0.32 3.78
C GLU A 175 12.31 -1.64 3.01
N PHE A 176 11.72 -1.57 1.81
CA PHE A 176 11.56 -2.75 0.97
C PHE A 176 12.92 -3.34 0.57
N LEU A 177 13.89 -2.49 0.22
CA LEU A 177 15.25 -2.95 -0.04
C LEU A 177 15.89 -3.62 1.19
N ARG A 178 15.67 -3.07 2.38
CA ARG A 178 16.20 -3.61 3.64
C ARG A 178 15.61 -4.97 3.98
N VAL A 179 14.28 -5.13 3.90
CA VAL A 179 13.61 -6.37 4.32
C VAL A 179 13.73 -7.49 3.29
N LEU A 180 13.97 -7.18 2.01
CA LEU A 180 14.25 -8.17 0.98
C LEU A 180 15.61 -8.82 1.21
N LYS A 181 15.69 -10.13 0.95
CA LYS A 181 16.96 -10.85 0.83
C LYS A 181 17.74 -10.39 -0.40
N PRO A 182 19.08 -10.52 -0.43
CA PRO A 182 19.84 -10.39 -1.67
C PRO A 182 19.22 -11.25 -2.79
N GLY A 183 19.03 -10.67 -3.97
CA GLY A 183 18.31 -11.27 -5.10
C GLY A 183 16.79 -11.32 -4.95
N GLY A 184 16.21 -10.78 -3.88
CA GLY A 184 14.77 -10.71 -3.66
C GLY A 184 14.07 -9.73 -4.59
N LEU A 185 12.80 -10.00 -4.88
CA LEU A 185 11.99 -9.27 -5.85
C LEU A 185 10.99 -8.34 -5.15
N LEU A 186 11.00 -7.07 -5.53
CA LEU A 186 9.93 -6.11 -5.29
C LEU A 186 8.99 -6.10 -6.49
N SER A 187 7.67 -6.17 -6.26
CA SER A 187 6.65 -6.04 -7.31
C SER A 187 5.46 -5.23 -6.79
N PHE A 188 5.15 -4.11 -7.43
CA PHE A 188 4.01 -3.30 -6.98
C PHE A 188 3.24 -2.69 -8.15
N GLN A 189 2.04 -2.21 -7.83
CA GLN A 189 1.15 -1.52 -8.77
C GLN A 189 0.77 -0.16 -8.20
N MET A 190 0.69 0.85 -9.08
CA MET A 190 0.18 2.19 -8.79
C MET A 190 -0.71 2.69 -9.96
N GLY A 191 -1.50 3.73 -9.69
CA GLY A 191 -2.17 4.50 -10.74
C GLY A 191 -1.15 5.25 -11.62
N PHE A 192 -1.45 5.38 -12.93
CA PHE A 192 -0.59 6.03 -13.91
C PHE A 192 -1.39 6.96 -14.82
N GLY A 193 -0.80 8.11 -15.15
CA GLY A 193 -1.42 9.12 -16.01
C GLY A 193 -2.46 9.96 -15.27
N HIS A 194 -3.46 10.42 -16.00
CA HIS A 194 -4.52 11.26 -15.44
C HIS A 194 -5.30 10.57 -14.32
N VAL A 195 -5.59 11.34 -13.26
CA VAL A 195 -6.38 10.89 -12.10
C VAL A 195 -7.63 11.75 -12.00
N SER A 196 -8.82 11.14 -11.97
CA SER A 196 -10.12 11.83 -11.93
C SER A 196 -10.51 12.38 -10.56
N ARG A 197 -9.68 12.16 -9.54
CA ARG A 197 -9.87 12.67 -8.17
C ARG A 197 -8.68 13.53 -7.71
N ASN A 198 -8.72 14.03 -6.48
CA ASN A 198 -7.61 14.82 -5.94
C ASN A 198 -6.28 14.10 -6.09
N SER A 199 -5.30 14.78 -6.62
CA SER A 199 -3.97 14.23 -6.82
C SER A 199 -2.90 15.28 -6.60
N VAL A 200 -1.72 14.83 -6.21
CA VAL A 200 -0.50 15.63 -6.09
C VAL A 200 0.54 15.16 -7.10
N ASP A 201 1.47 16.03 -7.44
CA ASP A 201 2.59 15.68 -8.28
C ASP A 201 3.48 14.63 -7.61
N TYR A 202 4.12 13.78 -8.41
CA TYR A 202 4.92 12.66 -7.94
C TYR A 202 5.96 13.07 -6.88
N TYR A 203 6.66 14.17 -7.07
CA TYR A 203 7.71 14.67 -6.17
C TYR A 203 7.22 15.60 -5.06
N SER A 204 5.91 15.69 -4.87
CA SER A 204 5.34 16.53 -3.80
C SER A 204 5.74 16.02 -2.42
N ASP A 205 6.32 16.90 -1.60
CA ASP A 205 6.55 16.71 -0.17
C ASP A 205 5.61 17.60 0.66
N ASN A 206 4.45 17.94 0.11
CA ASN A 206 3.44 18.70 0.81
C ASN A 206 2.68 17.81 1.80
N TYR A 207 2.70 18.20 3.07
CA TYR A 207 2.04 17.51 4.18
C TYR A 207 0.66 18.11 4.50
N ASP A 208 0.06 18.86 3.58
CA ASP A 208 -1.23 19.50 3.79
C ASP A 208 -2.37 18.52 4.04
N ALA A 209 -3.41 19.03 4.67
CA ALA A 209 -4.60 18.26 5.00
C ALA A 209 -5.34 17.67 3.81
N ASP A 210 -5.26 18.33 2.67
CA ASP A 210 -5.93 17.85 1.47
C ASP A 210 -5.28 16.58 0.91
N THR A 211 -3.98 16.38 1.20
CA THR A 211 -3.26 15.15 0.86
C THR A 211 -3.53 13.99 1.83
N THR A 212 -4.17 14.27 2.98
CA THR A 212 -4.42 13.29 4.04
C THR A 212 -5.84 12.74 4.06
N ASN A 213 -6.74 13.23 3.21
CA ASN A 213 -8.16 12.85 3.22
C ASN A 213 -8.49 11.50 2.54
N GLY A 214 -7.50 10.60 2.38
CA GLY A 214 -7.73 9.23 1.88
C GLY A 214 -8.31 9.12 0.47
N GLY A 215 -8.60 10.22 -0.16
CA GLY A 215 -9.08 10.34 -1.54
C GLY A 215 -8.08 11.02 -2.45
N CYS A 216 -6.87 11.33 -1.96
CA CYS A 216 -5.80 11.91 -2.73
C CYS A 216 -4.85 10.82 -3.23
N ASP A 217 -4.41 10.95 -4.47
CA ASP A 217 -3.44 10.06 -5.10
C ASP A 217 -2.20 10.81 -5.56
N THR A 218 -1.09 10.11 -5.59
CA THR A 218 0.10 10.57 -6.30
C THR A 218 -0.09 10.37 -7.80
N ARG A 219 0.08 11.42 -8.59
CA ARG A 219 0.05 11.36 -10.04
C ARG A 219 1.41 10.99 -10.59
N ILE A 220 1.44 9.95 -11.40
CA ILE A 220 2.64 9.50 -12.12
C ILE A 220 2.45 9.84 -13.58
N ASP A 221 3.27 10.74 -14.10
CA ASP A 221 3.21 11.21 -15.50
C ASP A 221 4.25 10.49 -16.39
N SER A 222 5.29 9.91 -15.78
CA SER A 222 6.34 9.18 -16.49
C SER A 222 6.85 7.99 -15.67
N PRO A 223 7.09 6.83 -16.30
CA PRO A 223 7.71 5.69 -15.60
C PRO A 223 9.08 6.02 -15.01
N SER A 224 9.82 6.96 -15.61
CA SER A 224 11.14 7.37 -15.11
C SER A 224 11.09 7.88 -13.67
N GLN A 225 9.99 8.52 -13.25
CA GLN A 225 9.84 9.01 -11.88
C GLN A 225 10.04 7.90 -10.84
N ILE A 226 9.39 6.74 -11.05
CA ILE A 226 9.52 5.58 -10.16
C ILE A 226 10.84 4.85 -10.35
N ILE A 227 11.27 4.67 -11.61
CA ILE A 227 12.50 3.93 -11.93
C ILE A 227 13.72 4.65 -11.37
N ASP A 228 13.76 5.99 -11.44
CA ASP A 228 14.82 6.81 -10.89
C ASP A 228 14.90 6.67 -9.36
N ASP A 229 13.76 6.70 -8.66
CA ASP A 229 13.73 6.51 -7.22
C ASP A 229 14.22 5.11 -6.82
N LEU A 230 13.75 4.06 -7.49
CA LEU A 230 14.20 2.69 -7.25
C LEU A 230 15.72 2.55 -7.46
N THR A 231 16.23 3.11 -8.55
CA THR A 231 17.65 3.08 -8.89
C THR A 231 18.49 3.84 -7.86
N LYS A 232 18.03 5.04 -7.44
CA LYS A 232 18.70 5.83 -6.40
C LYS A 232 18.70 5.15 -5.03
N VAL A 233 17.66 4.39 -4.72
CA VAL A 233 17.58 3.59 -3.48
C VAL A 233 18.51 2.38 -3.52
N GLY A 234 18.87 1.88 -4.70
CA GLY A 234 19.81 0.78 -4.88
C GLY A 234 19.20 -0.50 -5.48
N PHE A 235 17.98 -0.45 -5.96
CA PHE A 235 17.41 -1.54 -6.74
C PHE A 235 18.04 -1.65 -8.13
N THR A 236 18.03 -2.86 -8.66
CA THR A 236 18.52 -3.19 -10.01
C THR A 236 17.42 -3.91 -10.80
N GLN A 237 17.65 -4.12 -12.10
CA GLN A 237 16.72 -4.81 -12.99
C GLN A 237 15.31 -4.24 -12.94
N CYS A 238 15.20 -2.92 -12.82
CA CYS A 238 13.92 -2.23 -12.76
C CYS A 238 13.20 -2.33 -14.11
N THR A 239 11.99 -2.85 -14.09
CA THR A 239 11.11 -3.00 -15.26
C THR A 239 9.72 -2.50 -14.94
N TYR A 240 8.96 -2.15 -15.97
CA TYR A 240 7.57 -1.74 -15.80
C TYR A 240 6.69 -2.24 -16.96
N ASP A 241 5.39 -2.31 -16.68
CA ASP A 241 4.33 -2.59 -17.64
C ASP A 241 3.14 -1.67 -17.36
N ILE A 242 2.60 -1.03 -18.40
CA ILE A 242 1.47 -0.11 -18.29
C ILE A 242 0.26 -0.77 -18.94
N ARG A 243 -0.84 -0.84 -18.20
CA ARG A 243 -2.07 -1.50 -18.62
C ARG A 243 -3.30 -0.66 -18.33
N PRO A 244 -4.42 -0.91 -19.02
CA PRO A 244 -5.71 -0.32 -18.68
C PRO A 244 -6.05 -0.58 -17.20
N PRO A 245 -6.66 0.38 -16.49
CA PRO A 245 -7.01 0.24 -15.09
C PRO A 245 -8.22 -0.70 -14.91
N PHE A 246 -8.33 -1.25 -13.70
CA PHE A 246 -9.54 -1.96 -13.27
C PHE A 246 -10.49 -1.05 -12.46
N ASP A 247 -10.17 0.24 -12.37
CA ASP A 247 -11.01 1.28 -11.77
C ASP A 247 -11.27 2.41 -12.77
N ASP A 248 -12.11 3.36 -12.40
CA ASP A 248 -12.52 4.54 -13.18
C ASP A 248 -11.79 5.81 -12.73
N HIS A 249 -10.83 5.70 -11.81
CA HIS A 249 -10.13 6.86 -11.25
C HIS A 249 -8.82 7.18 -11.96
N HIS A 250 -8.17 6.17 -12.54
CA HIS A 250 -6.87 6.30 -13.20
C HIS A 250 -6.98 6.05 -14.70
N GLN A 251 -6.16 6.78 -15.48
CA GLN A 251 -6.07 6.55 -16.92
C GLN A 251 -5.50 5.16 -17.24
N ASN A 252 -4.47 4.75 -16.50
CA ASN A 252 -3.82 3.45 -16.60
C ASN A 252 -3.33 2.99 -15.23
N TRP A 253 -2.84 1.77 -15.18
CA TRP A 253 -2.05 1.24 -14.08
C TRP A 253 -0.64 0.94 -14.54
N ILE A 254 0.36 1.27 -13.71
CA ILE A 254 1.74 0.87 -13.87
C ILE A 254 2.08 -0.25 -12.88
N PHE A 255 2.61 -1.34 -13.42
CA PHE A 255 3.16 -2.45 -12.66
C PHE A 255 4.67 -2.36 -12.71
N VAL A 256 5.32 -2.35 -11.58
CA VAL A 256 6.77 -2.15 -11.48
C VAL A 256 7.40 -3.34 -10.78
N LYS A 257 8.53 -3.80 -11.29
CA LYS A 257 9.37 -4.83 -10.69
C LYS A 257 10.81 -4.34 -10.55
N ALA A 258 11.44 -4.70 -9.45
CA ALA A 258 12.84 -4.37 -9.19
C ALA A 258 13.47 -5.45 -8.30
N THR A 259 14.76 -5.68 -8.46
CA THR A 259 15.49 -6.72 -7.72
C THR A 259 16.48 -6.07 -6.74
N LYS A 260 16.53 -6.56 -5.51
CA LYS A 260 17.63 -6.23 -4.60
C LYS A 260 18.92 -6.88 -5.13
N PRO A 261 20.03 -6.14 -5.26
CA PRO A 261 21.32 -6.72 -5.62
C PRO A 261 21.69 -7.93 -4.76
N ALA A 262 22.47 -8.87 -5.35
CA ALA A 262 22.99 -10.05 -4.67
C ALA A 262 24.09 -9.68 -3.66
#